data_4d42bc20a8e6de76b20eef815bee4cd0
#
_entry.id   4d42bc20a8e6de76b20eef815bee4cd0
#
_cell.length_a   1.000
_cell.length_b   1.000
_cell.length_c   1.000
_cell.angle_alpha   90.00
_cell.angle_beta   90.00
_cell.angle_gamma   90.00
#
_symmetry.space_group_name_H-M   'P 1'
#
loop_
_entity.id
_entity.type
_entity.pdbx_description
1 polymer ?
#
loop_
_entity_poly.entity_id
_entity_poly.type
_entity_poly.pdbx_seq_one_letter_code
_entity_poly.pdbx_strand_id
1 'polypeptide(L)'
;MSNIRAAAGGSALLVAVLVFALNLRTPITSLPPVMGDVAAGLGLDQTLAGLLVGIPALCFSVVAPVASTLIARVGPYAAVTVALVGVIAGTLVRSAGSGTTGVVAAFAGTVVLGAAITVGNVVVPVIIARDFPARTALATGLYSSTMNLGSVFATSLTAPLAALFGWRGAVASWSVVAVVALVVWQVTTHRLPDRPARTHAPPVVERPEETWGGVLRRPVTWVLTIAFAGQSFSYFAVTGWLPELLRDLLGVSVTTAGNAAAPFQGLAIAGSVLVPLALAARVPMRGAAVVMGLLWVSLPVGLLLAPQWWLVWVSLAGIAQGGNFVVIFTVVAQQCRTVAQTRRTVAAVQTFGYAVAASAPAVIGAVHAASGGWTAALLVMLGSTLALGTAELVATRRRPRRP
;
A
#
# COMPACT_ATOMS: atom_id res chain seq x y z
N MET A 1 17.79 1.33 -34.54
CA MET A 1 16.42 0.79 -34.39
C MET A 1 16.24 -0.05 -33.12
N SER A 2 17.24 -0.73 -32.58
CA SER A 2 17.16 -1.51 -31.33
C SER A 2 16.88 -0.68 -30.07
N ASN A 3 17.51 0.49 -29.93
CA ASN A 3 17.32 1.37 -28.77
C ASN A 3 15.94 2.01 -28.68
N ILE A 4 15.29 2.30 -29.83
CA ILE A 4 13.93 2.87 -29.87
C ILE A 4 12.91 1.81 -29.46
N ARG A 5 13.06 0.56 -29.90
CA ARG A 5 12.19 -0.57 -29.51
C ARG A 5 12.34 -0.93 -28.03
N ALA A 6 13.55 -0.88 -27.48
CA ALA A 6 13.80 -1.11 -26.06
C ALA A 6 13.21 -0.01 -25.17
N ALA A 7 13.31 1.24 -25.59
CA ALA A 7 12.69 2.37 -24.88
C ALA A 7 11.14 2.33 -24.93
N ALA A 8 10.57 1.98 -26.08
CA ALA A 8 9.12 1.81 -26.24
C ALA A 8 8.58 0.65 -25.41
N GLY A 9 9.31 -0.48 -25.32
CA GLY A 9 8.94 -1.61 -24.47
C GLY A 9 8.96 -1.27 -22.99
N GLY A 10 9.95 -0.49 -22.53
CA GLY A 10 10.02 -0.02 -21.15
C GLY A 10 8.87 0.92 -20.77
N SER A 11 8.49 1.83 -21.66
CA SER A 11 7.36 2.74 -21.44
C SER A 11 6.02 1.99 -21.38
N ALA A 12 5.80 1.01 -22.26
CA ALA A 12 4.58 0.20 -22.26
C ALA A 12 4.47 -0.65 -20.98
N LEU A 13 5.56 -1.22 -20.50
CA LEU A 13 5.58 -1.97 -19.25
C LEU A 13 5.26 -1.07 -18.06
N LEU A 14 5.81 0.16 -18.02
CA LEU A 14 5.48 1.12 -16.97
C LEU A 14 3.99 1.43 -16.95
N VAL A 15 3.39 1.73 -18.11
CA VAL A 15 1.94 1.97 -18.22
C VAL A 15 1.15 0.77 -17.72
N ALA A 16 1.52 -0.46 -18.09
CA ALA A 16 0.86 -1.66 -17.62
C ALA A 16 0.96 -1.84 -16.09
N VAL A 17 2.12 -1.53 -15.50
CA VAL A 17 2.31 -1.51 -14.04
C VAL A 17 1.42 -0.45 -13.38
N LEU A 18 1.29 0.74 -13.96
CA LEU A 18 0.44 1.81 -13.43
C LEU A 18 -1.05 1.44 -13.49
N VAL A 19 -1.52 0.89 -14.61
CA VAL A 19 -2.91 0.41 -14.74
C VAL A 19 -3.19 -0.73 -13.76
N PHE A 20 -2.23 -1.62 -13.54
CA PHE A 20 -2.32 -2.63 -12.48
C PHE A 20 -2.41 -2.00 -11.09
N ALA A 21 -1.61 -0.96 -10.82
CA ALA A 21 -1.53 -0.29 -9.52
C ALA A 21 -2.87 0.29 -9.04
N LEU A 22 -3.75 0.73 -9.96
CA LEU A 22 -5.12 1.17 -9.63
C LEU A 22 -5.86 0.08 -8.83
N ASN A 23 -5.67 -1.18 -9.18
CA ASN A 23 -6.38 -2.32 -8.59
C ASN A 23 -5.86 -2.73 -7.21
N LEU A 24 -4.75 -2.18 -6.75
CA LEU A 24 -4.18 -2.54 -5.44
C LEU A 24 -4.85 -1.81 -4.27
N ARG A 25 -5.60 -0.75 -4.54
CA ARG A 25 -6.35 -0.02 -3.52
C ARG A 25 -7.84 0.10 -3.82
N THR A 26 -8.22 0.27 -5.07
CA THR A 26 -9.62 0.46 -5.50
C THR A 26 -10.59 -0.55 -4.87
N PRO A 27 -10.35 -1.88 -4.90
CA PRO A 27 -11.31 -2.83 -4.37
C PRO A 27 -11.42 -2.81 -2.83
N ILE A 28 -10.40 -2.33 -2.13
CA ILE A 28 -10.43 -2.17 -0.66
C ILE A 28 -11.21 -0.92 -0.30
N THR A 29 -10.87 0.20 -0.95
CA THR A 29 -11.43 1.53 -0.61
C THR A 29 -12.83 1.76 -1.18
N SER A 30 -13.32 0.86 -2.05
CA SER A 30 -14.70 0.87 -2.54
C SER A 30 -15.74 0.40 -1.51
N LEU A 31 -15.33 -0.35 -0.49
CA LEU A 31 -16.28 -0.94 0.46
C LEU A 31 -16.76 0.05 1.53
N PRO A 32 -15.89 0.86 2.19
CA PRO A 32 -16.30 1.77 3.26
C PRO A 32 -17.44 2.73 2.90
N PRO A 33 -17.49 3.36 1.69
CA PRO A 33 -18.57 4.29 1.35
C PRO A 33 -19.98 3.67 1.32
N VAL A 34 -20.07 2.36 1.17
CA VAL A 34 -21.35 1.62 1.08
C VAL A 34 -21.50 0.60 2.21
N MET A 35 -20.68 0.70 3.26
CA MET A 35 -20.67 -0.28 4.35
C MET A 35 -22.01 -0.37 5.08
N GLY A 36 -22.74 0.73 5.23
CA GLY A 36 -24.08 0.73 5.81
C GLY A 36 -25.04 -0.16 5.03
N ASP A 37 -25.06 -0.02 3.70
CA ASP A 37 -25.91 -0.83 2.82
C ASP A 37 -25.49 -2.31 2.81
N VAL A 38 -24.17 -2.56 2.87
CA VAL A 38 -23.61 -3.93 2.97
C VAL A 38 -24.02 -4.58 4.27
N ALA A 39 -23.86 -3.88 5.40
CA ALA A 39 -24.23 -4.37 6.72
C ALA A 39 -25.73 -4.66 6.81
N ALA A 40 -26.59 -3.74 6.35
CA ALA A 40 -28.04 -3.92 6.30
C ALA A 40 -28.44 -5.09 5.37
N GLY A 41 -27.83 -5.16 4.18
CA GLY A 41 -28.17 -6.18 3.16
C GLY A 41 -27.69 -7.58 3.48
N LEU A 42 -26.72 -7.74 4.38
CA LEU A 42 -26.17 -9.02 4.83
C LEU A 42 -26.50 -9.34 6.29
N GLY A 43 -27.15 -8.43 7.03
CA GLY A 43 -27.44 -8.61 8.45
C GLY A 43 -26.18 -8.64 9.34
N LEU A 44 -25.16 -7.84 8.98
CA LEU A 44 -23.92 -7.79 9.74
C LEU A 44 -24.05 -6.81 10.91
N ASP A 45 -23.55 -7.20 12.07
CA ASP A 45 -23.30 -6.27 13.16
C ASP A 45 -22.05 -5.42 12.91
N GLN A 46 -21.82 -4.42 13.79
CA GLN A 46 -20.66 -3.52 13.68
C GLN A 46 -19.32 -4.26 13.72
N THR A 47 -19.24 -5.36 14.49
CA THR A 47 -18.02 -6.14 14.65
C THR A 47 -17.67 -6.87 13.35
N LEU A 48 -18.66 -7.57 12.76
CA LEU A 48 -18.48 -8.26 11.49
C LEU A 48 -18.21 -7.28 10.32
N ALA A 49 -18.89 -6.14 10.29
CA ALA A 49 -18.64 -5.07 9.31
C ALA A 49 -17.20 -4.53 9.43
N GLY A 50 -16.75 -4.26 10.65
CA GLY A 50 -15.37 -3.84 10.90
C GLY A 50 -14.34 -4.92 10.52
N LEU A 51 -14.61 -6.18 10.82
CA LEU A 51 -13.76 -7.30 10.45
C LEU A 51 -13.65 -7.44 8.92
N LEU A 52 -14.75 -7.29 8.19
CA LEU A 52 -14.76 -7.34 6.72
C LEU A 52 -13.83 -6.29 6.09
N VAL A 53 -13.77 -5.09 6.65
CA VAL A 53 -12.84 -4.02 6.21
C VAL A 53 -11.40 -4.32 6.63
N GLY A 54 -11.20 -5.01 7.76
CA GLY A 54 -9.87 -5.30 8.32
C GLY A 54 -9.13 -6.46 7.65
N ILE A 55 -9.85 -7.42 7.06
CA ILE A 55 -9.27 -8.63 6.44
C ILE A 55 -8.13 -8.34 5.47
N PRO A 56 -8.20 -7.36 4.55
CA PRO A 56 -7.09 -7.09 3.63
C PRO A 56 -5.78 -6.77 4.36
N ALA A 57 -5.81 -6.02 5.47
CA ALA A 57 -4.61 -5.71 6.25
C ALA A 57 -4.00 -6.97 6.88
N LEU A 58 -4.82 -7.89 7.37
CA LEU A 58 -4.37 -9.19 7.86
C LEU A 58 -3.76 -10.03 6.73
N CYS A 59 -4.38 -10.04 5.55
CA CYS A 59 -3.83 -10.72 4.37
C CYS A 59 -2.45 -10.16 4.00
N PHE A 60 -2.23 -8.85 4.08
CA PHE A 60 -0.94 -8.24 3.77
C PHE A 60 0.18 -8.75 4.67
N SER A 61 -0.10 -9.05 5.92
CA SER A 61 0.88 -9.65 6.83
C SER A 61 1.10 -11.13 6.54
N VAL A 62 0.03 -11.93 6.51
CA VAL A 62 0.11 -13.40 6.49
C VAL A 62 0.52 -13.92 5.11
N VAL A 63 0.02 -13.30 4.03
CA VAL A 63 0.20 -13.80 2.66
C VAL A 63 1.49 -13.33 2.02
N ALA A 64 2.18 -12.26 2.52
CA ALA A 64 3.38 -11.73 1.88
C ALA A 64 4.52 -12.77 1.71
N PRO A 65 4.83 -13.67 2.67
CA PRO A 65 5.81 -14.73 2.46
C PRO A 65 5.38 -15.72 1.37
N VAL A 66 4.09 -16.07 1.34
CA VAL A 66 3.50 -16.95 0.32
C VAL A 66 3.58 -16.29 -1.05
N ALA A 67 3.25 -14.99 -1.15
CA ALA A 67 3.38 -14.19 -2.35
C ALA A 67 4.84 -14.21 -2.87
N SER A 68 5.82 -14.02 -1.98
CA SER A 68 7.24 -14.12 -2.34
C SER A 68 7.59 -15.50 -2.95
N THR A 69 7.07 -16.58 -2.38
CA THR A 69 7.31 -17.94 -2.89
C THR A 69 6.60 -18.17 -4.23
N LEU A 70 5.36 -17.69 -4.38
CA LEU A 70 4.62 -17.74 -5.64
C LEU A 70 5.41 -17.01 -6.75
N ILE A 71 5.86 -15.78 -6.50
CA ILE A 71 6.64 -14.99 -7.45
C ILE A 71 7.93 -15.72 -7.86
N ALA A 72 8.56 -16.46 -6.93
CA ALA A 72 9.74 -17.27 -7.24
C ALA A 72 9.44 -18.40 -8.20
N ARG A 73 8.27 -19.06 -8.05
CA ARG A 73 7.89 -20.23 -8.84
C ARG A 73 7.39 -19.86 -10.23
N VAL A 74 6.48 -18.87 -10.29
CA VAL A 74 5.81 -18.53 -11.57
C VAL A 74 6.47 -17.34 -12.29
N GLY A 75 7.38 -16.65 -11.64
CA GLY A 75 7.97 -15.40 -12.15
C GLY A 75 7.11 -14.16 -11.86
N PRO A 76 7.72 -12.96 -11.91
CA PRO A 76 7.03 -11.73 -11.52
C PRO A 76 5.88 -11.35 -12.47
N TYR A 77 6.00 -11.61 -13.78
CA TYR A 77 4.95 -11.25 -14.73
C TYR A 77 3.71 -12.13 -14.61
N ALA A 78 3.90 -13.46 -14.47
CA ALA A 78 2.78 -14.36 -14.22
C ALA A 78 2.14 -14.12 -12.86
N ALA A 79 2.91 -13.70 -11.85
CA ALA A 79 2.37 -13.35 -10.54
C ALA A 79 1.43 -12.13 -10.60
N VAL A 80 1.68 -11.14 -11.47
CA VAL A 80 0.73 -10.03 -11.71
C VAL A 80 -0.57 -10.55 -12.34
N THR A 81 -0.48 -11.47 -13.29
CA THR A 81 -1.66 -12.11 -13.90
C THR A 81 -2.49 -12.84 -12.82
N VAL A 82 -1.85 -13.63 -11.96
CA VAL A 82 -2.51 -14.31 -10.84
C VAL A 82 -3.17 -13.30 -9.89
N ALA A 83 -2.48 -12.21 -9.58
CA ALA A 83 -3.03 -11.15 -8.74
C ALA A 83 -4.28 -10.52 -9.38
N LEU A 84 -4.24 -10.16 -10.67
CA LEU A 84 -5.40 -9.57 -11.36
C LEU A 84 -6.58 -10.52 -11.44
N VAL A 85 -6.36 -11.79 -11.78
CA VAL A 85 -7.42 -12.82 -11.77
C VAL A 85 -8.01 -12.98 -10.37
N GLY A 86 -7.15 -13.00 -9.33
CA GLY A 86 -7.59 -13.07 -7.95
C GLY A 86 -8.39 -11.84 -7.51
N VAL A 87 -8.00 -10.63 -7.95
CA VAL A 87 -8.77 -9.40 -7.70
C VAL A 87 -10.14 -9.46 -8.36
N ILE A 88 -10.22 -9.88 -9.62
CA ILE A 88 -11.50 -10.05 -10.33
C ILE A 88 -12.38 -11.06 -9.60
N ALA A 89 -11.86 -12.26 -9.38
CA ALA A 89 -12.61 -13.34 -8.71
C ALA A 89 -13.07 -12.93 -7.31
N GLY A 90 -12.16 -12.39 -6.49
CA GLY A 90 -12.46 -11.94 -5.13
C GLY A 90 -13.51 -10.82 -5.10
N THR A 91 -13.43 -9.85 -6.03
CA THR A 91 -14.42 -8.76 -6.14
C THR A 91 -15.80 -9.29 -6.51
N LEU A 92 -15.90 -10.19 -7.49
CA LEU A 92 -17.17 -10.78 -7.92
C LEU A 92 -17.77 -11.69 -6.84
N VAL A 93 -16.96 -12.57 -6.24
CA VAL A 93 -17.41 -13.44 -5.14
C VAL A 93 -17.90 -12.61 -3.96
N ARG A 94 -17.15 -11.56 -3.56
CA ARG A 94 -17.54 -10.66 -2.46
C ARG A 94 -18.91 -10.01 -2.66
N SER A 95 -19.29 -9.75 -3.91
CA SER A 95 -20.54 -9.09 -4.28
C SER A 95 -21.69 -10.09 -4.53
N ALA A 96 -21.42 -11.39 -4.47
CA ALA A 96 -22.38 -12.43 -4.79
C ALA A 96 -23.20 -12.87 -3.56
N GLY A 97 -24.35 -13.51 -3.84
CA GLY A 97 -25.17 -14.15 -2.82
C GLY A 97 -26.02 -13.20 -1.97
N SER A 98 -26.84 -13.82 -1.12
CA SER A 98 -27.75 -13.15 -0.16
C SER A 98 -27.88 -13.99 1.10
N GLY A 99 -28.34 -13.39 2.20
CA GLY A 99 -28.47 -14.09 3.48
C GLY A 99 -27.12 -14.70 3.92
N THR A 100 -27.14 -15.89 4.50
CA THR A 100 -25.95 -16.60 5.02
C THR A 100 -24.92 -16.87 3.91
N THR A 101 -25.36 -17.26 2.71
CA THR A 101 -24.44 -17.47 1.58
C THR A 101 -23.78 -16.17 1.13
N GLY A 102 -24.49 -15.04 1.21
CA GLY A 102 -23.95 -13.71 0.95
C GLY A 102 -22.88 -13.31 1.97
N VAL A 103 -23.09 -13.60 3.25
CA VAL A 103 -22.08 -13.36 4.30
C VAL A 103 -20.80 -14.17 4.01
N VAL A 104 -20.93 -15.47 3.79
CA VAL A 104 -19.77 -16.34 3.47
C VAL A 104 -19.06 -15.85 2.22
N ALA A 105 -19.79 -15.49 1.17
CA ALA A 105 -19.23 -14.96 -0.07
C ALA A 105 -18.50 -13.63 0.15
N ALA A 106 -19.06 -12.72 0.96
CA ALA A 106 -18.44 -11.44 1.28
C ALA A 106 -17.09 -11.63 1.97
N PHE A 107 -17.02 -12.50 2.97
CA PHE A 107 -15.78 -12.78 3.70
C PHE A 107 -14.77 -13.55 2.84
N ALA A 108 -15.18 -14.64 2.19
CA ALA A 108 -14.31 -15.44 1.33
C ALA A 108 -13.75 -14.61 0.16
N GLY A 109 -14.62 -13.84 -0.52
CA GLY A 109 -14.20 -12.94 -1.60
C GLY A 109 -13.21 -11.87 -1.11
N THR A 110 -13.39 -11.34 0.10
CA THR A 110 -12.46 -10.36 0.69
C THR A 110 -11.12 -11.00 1.04
N VAL A 111 -11.08 -12.25 1.50
CA VAL A 111 -9.81 -12.97 1.73
C VAL A 111 -9.08 -13.21 0.41
N VAL A 112 -9.78 -13.71 -0.63
CA VAL A 112 -9.20 -13.93 -1.97
C VAL A 112 -8.63 -12.62 -2.53
N LEU A 113 -9.41 -11.53 -2.45
CA LEU A 113 -9.03 -10.21 -2.87
C LEU A 113 -7.80 -9.71 -2.09
N GLY A 114 -7.81 -9.80 -0.77
CA GLY A 114 -6.70 -9.38 0.08
C GLY A 114 -5.41 -10.14 -0.20
N ALA A 115 -5.52 -11.46 -0.42
CA ALA A 115 -4.39 -12.29 -0.83
C ALA A 115 -3.85 -11.89 -2.21
N ALA A 116 -4.73 -11.66 -3.18
CA ALA A 116 -4.35 -11.23 -4.53
C ALA A 116 -3.64 -9.86 -4.53
N ILE A 117 -4.19 -8.90 -3.78
CA ILE A 117 -3.57 -7.57 -3.62
C ILE A 117 -2.21 -7.69 -2.92
N THR A 118 -2.06 -8.61 -1.96
CA THR A 118 -0.76 -8.85 -1.30
C THR A 118 0.29 -9.32 -2.32
N VAL A 119 -0.07 -10.23 -3.23
CA VAL A 119 0.83 -10.62 -4.32
C VAL A 119 1.25 -9.41 -5.14
N GLY A 120 0.30 -8.53 -5.48
CA GLY A 120 0.55 -7.28 -6.19
C GLY A 120 1.51 -6.33 -5.45
N ASN A 121 1.28 -6.12 -4.16
CA ASN A 121 2.10 -5.26 -3.32
C ASN A 121 3.55 -5.77 -3.20
N VAL A 122 3.78 -7.09 -3.24
CA VAL A 122 5.12 -7.68 -3.21
C VAL A 122 5.76 -7.65 -4.59
N VAL A 123 5.02 -7.94 -5.66
CA VAL A 123 5.60 -8.10 -7.01
C VAL A 123 5.96 -6.78 -7.68
N VAL A 124 5.17 -5.70 -7.48
CA VAL A 124 5.43 -4.42 -8.17
C VAL A 124 6.78 -3.81 -7.78
N PRO A 125 7.15 -3.69 -6.48
CA PRO A 125 8.50 -3.23 -6.12
C PRO A 125 9.61 -4.10 -6.71
N VAL A 126 9.38 -5.41 -6.87
CA VAL A 126 10.35 -6.33 -7.49
C VAL A 126 10.51 -6.03 -8.99
N ILE A 127 9.41 -5.83 -9.71
CA ILE A 127 9.42 -5.44 -11.13
C ILE A 127 10.11 -4.07 -11.29
N ILE A 128 9.77 -3.10 -10.45
CA ILE A 128 10.38 -1.77 -10.51
C ILE A 128 11.90 -1.85 -10.30
N ALA A 129 12.35 -2.57 -9.29
CA ALA A 129 13.78 -2.74 -9.01
C ALA A 129 14.54 -3.46 -10.13
N ARG A 130 13.89 -4.44 -10.80
CA ARG A 130 14.48 -5.24 -11.86
C ARG A 130 14.48 -4.51 -13.21
N ASP A 131 13.34 -3.94 -13.59
CA ASP A 131 13.11 -3.48 -14.97
C ASP A 131 13.32 -1.95 -15.12
N PHE A 132 13.32 -1.21 -14.01
CA PHE A 132 13.54 0.25 -13.98
C PHE A 132 14.68 0.68 -13.03
N PRO A 133 15.86 0.04 -13.03
CA PRO A 133 16.92 0.31 -12.05
C PRO A 133 17.43 1.77 -12.11
N ALA A 134 17.48 2.36 -13.32
CA ALA A 134 17.90 3.75 -13.50
C ALA A 134 16.85 4.80 -13.07
N ARG A 135 15.58 4.39 -12.89
CA ARG A 135 14.44 5.28 -12.61
C ARG A 135 13.55 4.73 -11.49
N THR A 136 14.12 3.97 -10.56
CA THR A 136 13.38 3.29 -9.48
C THR A 136 12.52 4.25 -8.69
N ALA A 137 13.04 5.42 -8.28
CA ALA A 137 12.30 6.40 -7.52
C ALA A 137 11.09 6.95 -8.30
N LEU A 138 11.29 7.29 -9.59
CA LEU A 138 10.21 7.77 -10.45
C LEU A 138 9.13 6.70 -10.63
N ALA A 139 9.52 5.46 -10.96
CA ALA A 139 8.58 4.36 -11.16
C ALA A 139 7.81 4.04 -9.86
N THR A 140 8.48 4.08 -8.69
CA THR A 140 7.85 3.89 -7.38
C THR A 140 6.90 5.05 -7.05
N GLY A 141 7.28 6.28 -7.36
CA GLY A 141 6.45 7.47 -7.16
C GLY A 141 5.17 7.41 -8.01
N LEU A 142 5.30 7.12 -9.31
CA LEU A 142 4.16 6.95 -10.20
C LEU A 142 3.25 5.80 -9.76
N TYR A 143 3.82 4.67 -9.36
CA TYR A 143 3.11 3.54 -8.81
C TYR A 143 2.29 3.93 -7.57
N SER A 144 2.92 4.58 -6.59
CA SER A 144 2.25 5.05 -5.38
C SER A 144 1.17 6.08 -5.66
N SER A 145 1.44 7.05 -6.56
CA SER A 145 0.46 8.04 -7.00
C SER A 145 -0.77 7.38 -7.61
N THR A 146 -0.55 6.39 -8.48
CA THR A 146 -1.64 5.68 -9.16
C THR A 146 -2.48 4.84 -8.19
N MET A 147 -1.85 4.21 -7.19
CA MET A 147 -2.58 3.52 -6.11
C MET A 147 -3.49 4.49 -5.35
N ASN A 148 -2.99 5.68 -4.98
CA ASN A 148 -3.77 6.69 -4.28
C ASN A 148 -4.89 7.27 -5.17
N LEU A 149 -4.63 7.45 -6.46
CA LEU A 149 -5.66 7.86 -7.43
C LEU A 149 -6.79 6.82 -7.50
N GLY A 150 -6.45 5.52 -7.51
CA GLY A 150 -7.41 4.43 -7.42
C GLY A 150 -8.27 4.51 -6.16
N SER A 151 -7.65 4.83 -5.00
CA SER A 151 -8.38 5.07 -3.74
C SER A 151 -9.38 6.23 -3.88
N VAL A 152 -8.94 7.37 -4.43
CA VAL A 152 -9.80 8.56 -4.60
C VAL A 152 -10.99 8.23 -5.50
N PHE A 153 -10.77 7.57 -6.63
CA PHE A 153 -11.87 7.17 -7.50
C PHE A 153 -12.85 6.22 -6.81
N ALA A 154 -12.35 5.22 -6.10
CA ALA A 154 -13.20 4.26 -5.43
C ALA A 154 -14.03 4.92 -4.32
N THR A 155 -13.42 5.73 -3.46
CA THR A 155 -14.15 6.39 -2.37
C THR A 155 -15.18 7.39 -2.88
N SER A 156 -14.88 8.11 -3.97
CA SER A 156 -15.78 9.14 -4.51
C SER A 156 -16.91 8.57 -5.37
N LEU A 157 -16.65 7.51 -6.12
CA LEU A 157 -17.60 7.00 -7.12
C LEU A 157 -18.45 5.82 -6.62
N THR A 158 -18.03 5.10 -5.57
CA THR A 158 -18.79 3.90 -5.17
C THR A 158 -20.18 4.23 -4.63
N ALA A 159 -20.35 5.30 -3.84
CA ALA A 159 -21.67 5.68 -3.35
C ALA A 159 -22.62 6.13 -4.48
N PRO A 160 -22.25 6.99 -5.44
CA PRO A 160 -23.03 7.26 -6.64
C PRO A 160 -23.40 6.01 -7.46
N LEU A 161 -22.44 5.09 -7.65
CA LEU A 161 -22.70 3.84 -8.35
C LEU A 161 -23.68 2.95 -7.57
N ALA A 162 -23.62 2.96 -6.24
CA ALA A 162 -24.54 2.22 -5.40
C ALA A 162 -25.97 2.75 -5.47
N ALA A 163 -26.15 4.05 -5.64
CA ALA A 163 -27.46 4.65 -5.86
C ALA A 163 -28.09 4.19 -7.19
N LEU A 164 -27.29 3.86 -8.20
CA LEU A 164 -27.76 3.38 -9.51
C LEU A 164 -27.94 1.86 -9.59
N PHE A 165 -27.00 1.10 -9.05
CA PHE A 165 -26.90 -0.36 -9.25
C PHE A 165 -27.04 -1.18 -7.95
N GLY A 166 -27.34 -0.52 -6.83
CA GLY A 166 -27.23 -1.09 -5.50
C GLY A 166 -25.76 -1.35 -5.11
N TRP A 167 -25.51 -1.62 -3.82
CA TRP A 167 -24.15 -1.79 -3.32
C TRP A 167 -23.39 -2.97 -3.98
N ARG A 168 -24.10 -4.05 -4.31
CA ARG A 168 -23.47 -5.20 -5.00
C ARG A 168 -22.99 -4.84 -6.38
N GLY A 169 -23.82 -4.17 -7.18
CA GLY A 169 -23.46 -3.70 -8.50
C GLY A 169 -22.31 -2.68 -8.47
N ALA A 170 -22.34 -1.74 -7.52
CA ALA A 170 -21.29 -0.75 -7.34
C ALA A 170 -19.94 -1.40 -6.98
N VAL A 171 -19.92 -2.35 -6.06
CA VAL A 171 -18.69 -3.05 -5.67
C VAL A 171 -18.21 -3.97 -6.80
N ALA A 172 -19.10 -4.69 -7.48
CA ALA A 172 -18.77 -5.57 -8.61
C ALA A 172 -18.21 -4.78 -9.82
N SER A 173 -18.71 -3.56 -10.06
CA SER A 173 -18.28 -2.75 -11.20
C SER A 173 -16.77 -2.44 -11.19
N TRP A 174 -16.13 -2.41 -10.03
CA TRP A 174 -14.68 -2.22 -9.93
C TRP A 174 -13.87 -3.38 -10.52
N SER A 175 -14.48 -4.55 -10.71
CA SER A 175 -13.83 -5.66 -11.46
C SER A 175 -13.53 -5.28 -12.92
N VAL A 176 -14.27 -4.34 -13.52
CA VAL A 176 -14.02 -3.84 -14.88
C VAL A 176 -12.61 -3.22 -14.97
N VAL A 177 -12.21 -2.45 -13.96
CA VAL A 177 -10.86 -1.86 -13.92
C VAL A 177 -9.79 -2.96 -13.87
N ALA A 178 -10.05 -4.05 -13.15
CA ALA A 178 -9.13 -5.19 -13.09
C ALA A 178 -9.10 -5.99 -14.39
N VAL A 179 -10.23 -6.12 -15.09
CA VAL A 179 -10.29 -6.75 -16.42
C VAL A 179 -9.50 -5.92 -17.44
N VAL A 180 -9.69 -4.59 -17.46
CA VAL A 180 -8.91 -3.68 -18.34
C VAL A 180 -7.43 -3.81 -18.02
N ALA A 181 -7.06 -3.82 -16.73
CA ALA A 181 -5.66 -3.99 -16.32
C ALA A 181 -5.10 -5.35 -16.78
N LEU A 182 -5.87 -6.42 -16.69
CA LEU A 182 -5.47 -7.76 -17.15
C LEU A 182 -5.23 -7.77 -18.67
N VAL A 183 -6.12 -7.18 -19.45
CA VAL A 183 -5.95 -7.08 -20.91
C VAL A 183 -4.70 -6.28 -21.25
N VAL A 184 -4.53 -5.08 -20.68
CA VAL A 184 -3.35 -4.24 -20.88
C VAL A 184 -2.07 -4.98 -20.48
N TRP A 185 -2.10 -5.69 -19.36
CA TRP A 185 -0.97 -6.48 -18.87
C TRP A 185 -0.60 -7.59 -19.84
N GLN A 186 -1.56 -8.40 -20.29
CA GLN A 186 -1.33 -9.51 -21.20
C GLN A 186 -0.82 -9.04 -22.57
N VAL A 187 -1.45 -8.00 -23.15
CA VAL A 187 -1.00 -7.44 -24.45
C VAL A 187 0.42 -6.89 -24.35
N THR A 188 0.77 -6.26 -23.21
CA THR A 188 2.10 -5.69 -23.01
C THR A 188 3.15 -6.79 -22.81
N THR A 189 2.87 -7.75 -21.94
CA THR A 189 3.85 -8.80 -21.59
C THR A 189 4.03 -9.83 -22.69
N HIS A 190 2.98 -10.12 -23.47
CA HIS A 190 3.09 -11.03 -24.63
C HIS A 190 4.02 -10.49 -25.73
N ARG A 191 4.19 -9.17 -25.82
CA ARG A 191 5.09 -8.51 -26.78
C ARG A 191 6.52 -8.32 -26.27
N LEU A 192 6.71 -8.52 -24.99
CA LEU A 192 8.06 -8.52 -24.42
C LEU A 192 8.71 -9.86 -24.78
N PRO A 193 9.94 -9.85 -25.32
CA PRO A 193 10.64 -11.10 -25.53
C PRO A 193 10.65 -11.85 -24.19
N ASP A 194 10.19 -13.10 -24.22
CA ASP A 194 10.31 -14.00 -23.11
C ASP A 194 11.77 -13.91 -22.61
N ARG A 195 11.98 -13.11 -21.59
CA ARG A 195 13.10 -13.36 -20.70
C ARG A 195 12.61 -14.49 -19.83
N PRO A 196 12.98 -15.74 -20.12
CA PRO A 196 12.51 -16.85 -19.34
C PRO A 196 12.81 -16.51 -17.89
N ALA A 197 11.81 -16.55 -17.03
CA ALA A 197 12.10 -17.04 -15.71
C ALA A 197 12.89 -18.31 -16.02
N ARG A 198 14.20 -18.31 -15.74
CA ARG A 198 15.13 -19.38 -16.15
C ARG A 198 14.64 -20.72 -15.59
N THR A 199 13.60 -21.30 -16.21
CA THR A 199 13.02 -22.59 -15.87
C THR A 199 13.95 -23.74 -16.27
N HIS A 200 15.02 -23.45 -17.02
CA HIS A 200 16.06 -24.42 -17.39
C HIS A 200 17.50 -23.92 -17.15
N ALA A 201 17.67 -22.84 -16.35
CA ALA A 201 18.99 -22.65 -15.76
C ALA A 201 19.26 -23.82 -14.79
N PRO A 202 20.48 -24.39 -14.76
CA PRO A 202 20.86 -25.31 -13.71
C PRO A 202 20.48 -24.68 -12.36
N PRO A 203 20.11 -25.49 -11.35
CA PRO A 203 19.63 -24.97 -10.07
C PRO A 203 20.62 -23.88 -9.63
N VAL A 204 20.17 -22.61 -9.73
CA VAL A 204 20.99 -21.49 -9.30
C VAL A 204 21.16 -21.74 -7.82
N VAL A 205 22.34 -22.16 -7.41
CA VAL A 205 22.69 -22.28 -6.00
C VAL A 205 22.41 -20.91 -5.40
N GLU A 206 21.28 -20.81 -4.69
CA GLU A 206 20.90 -19.56 -4.04
C GLU A 206 22.04 -19.16 -3.11
N ARG A 207 22.58 -17.97 -3.31
CA ARG A 207 23.61 -17.47 -2.41
C ARG A 207 23.02 -17.39 -0.99
N PRO A 208 23.78 -17.71 0.06
CA PRO A 208 23.28 -17.66 1.44
C PRO A 208 22.55 -16.35 1.78
N GLU A 209 23.01 -15.23 1.22
CA GLU A 209 22.42 -13.89 1.38
C GLU A 209 21.03 -13.73 0.71
N GLU A 210 20.66 -14.60 -0.19
CA GLU A 210 19.39 -14.60 -0.93
C GLU A 210 18.32 -15.46 -0.26
N THR A 211 18.71 -16.32 0.66
CA THR A 211 17.78 -17.16 1.42
C THR A 211 16.97 -16.32 2.42
N TRP A 212 15.86 -16.85 2.91
CA TRP A 212 15.10 -16.20 3.98
C TRP A 212 15.97 -15.93 5.21
N GLY A 213 16.77 -16.91 5.65
CA GLY A 213 17.70 -16.74 6.76
C GLY A 213 18.73 -15.64 6.50
N GLY A 214 19.29 -15.58 5.27
CA GLY A 214 20.22 -14.54 4.87
C GLY A 214 19.61 -13.14 4.92
N VAL A 215 18.39 -12.97 4.39
CA VAL A 215 17.68 -11.68 4.39
C VAL A 215 17.29 -11.24 5.79
N LEU A 216 16.80 -12.15 6.63
CA LEU A 216 16.40 -11.83 8.02
C LEU A 216 17.58 -11.54 8.94
N ARG A 217 18.79 -12.06 8.63
CA ARG A 217 20.03 -11.71 9.35
C ARG A 217 20.60 -10.35 8.98
N ARG A 218 20.12 -9.71 7.93
CA ARG A 218 20.60 -8.38 7.52
C ARG A 218 19.99 -7.28 8.39
N PRO A 219 20.80 -6.48 9.11
CA PRO A 219 20.25 -5.39 9.95
C PRO A 219 19.41 -4.38 9.16
N VAL A 220 19.75 -4.17 7.88
CA VAL A 220 19.01 -3.23 7.03
C VAL A 220 17.56 -3.69 6.78
N THR A 221 17.30 -5.00 6.75
CA THR A 221 15.94 -5.54 6.63
C THR A 221 15.07 -5.10 7.79
N TRP A 222 15.59 -5.18 9.01
CA TRP A 222 14.85 -4.77 10.21
C TRP A 222 14.69 -3.25 10.33
N VAL A 223 15.71 -2.49 9.93
CA VAL A 223 15.60 -1.02 9.87
C VAL A 223 14.49 -0.61 8.90
N LEU A 224 14.44 -1.22 7.70
CA LEU A 224 13.38 -0.96 6.74
C LEU A 224 12.01 -1.48 7.21
N THR A 225 11.98 -2.58 7.97
CA THR A 225 10.77 -3.09 8.61
C THR A 225 10.24 -2.09 9.64
N ILE A 226 11.10 -1.52 10.49
CA ILE A 226 10.71 -0.49 11.47
C ILE A 226 10.18 0.76 10.74
N ALA A 227 10.86 1.20 9.69
CA ALA A 227 10.38 2.32 8.87
C ALA A 227 8.99 2.05 8.31
N PHE A 228 8.79 0.90 7.69
CA PHE A 228 7.51 0.53 7.10
C PHE A 228 6.41 0.27 8.14
N ALA A 229 6.77 -0.32 9.29
CA ALA A 229 5.85 -0.52 10.41
C ALA A 229 5.37 0.82 10.98
N GLY A 230 6.29 1.76 11.23
CA GLY A 230 5.95 3.11 11.71
C GLY A 230 5.07 3.87 10.72
N GLN A 231 5.39 3.79 9.41
CA GLN A 231 4.58 4.35 8.32
C GLN A 231 3.16 3.78 8.31
N SER A 232 3.06 2.45 8.29
CA SER A 232 1.77 1.78 8.13
C SER A 232 0.93 1.84 9.40
N PHE A 233 1.55 1.75 10.58
CA PHE A 233 0.85 1.94 11.86
C PHE A 233 0.20 3.32 11.93
N SER A 234 0.98 4.38 11.71
CA SER A 234 0.46 5.76 11.72
C SER A 234 -0.63 5.95 10.66
N TYR A 235 -0.46 5.38 9.46
CA TYR A 235 -1.46 5.43 8.40
C TYR A 235 -2.81 4.85 8.85
N PHE A 236 -2.81 3.63 9.42
CA PHE A 236 -4.04 2.99 9.89
C PHE A 236 -4.62 3.67 11.13
N ALA A 237 -3.77 4.22 12.00
CA ALA A 237 -4.21 5.03 13.13
C ALA A 237 -4.96 6.30 12.66
N VAL A 238 -4.38 7.04 11.71
CA VAL A 238 -5.00 8.25 11.14
C VAL A 238 -6.30 7.90 10.40
N THR A 239 -6.26 6.93 9.50
CA THR A 239 -7.45 6.58 8.69
C THR A 239 -8.59 6.01 9.53
N GLY A 240 -8.28 5.36 10.64
CA GLY A 240 -9.27 4.79 11.54
C GLY A 240 -9.88 5.80 12.50
N TRP A 241 -9.08 6.72 13.04
CA TRP A 241 -9.50 7.54 14.18
C TRP A 241 -9.55 9.04 13.93
N LEU A 242 -9.03 9.55 12.79
CA LEU A 242 -9.03 10.99 12.52
C LEU A 242 -10.43 11.64 12.58
N PRO A 243 -11.50 11.04 12.02
CA PRO A 243 -12.82 11.64 12.10
C PRO A 243 -13.33 11.81 13.55
N GLU A 244 -13.17 10.78 14.37
CA GLU A 244 -13.62 10.79 15.77
C GLU A 244 -12.78 11.77 16.60
N LEU A 245 -11.46 11.72 16.43
CA LEU A 245 -10.51 12.63 17.07
C LEU A 245 -10.87 14.12 16.80
N LEU A 246 -11.18 14.47 15.55
CA LEU A 246 -11.54 15.84 15.20
C LEU A 246 -12.90 16.24 15.78
N ARG A 247 -13.85 15.32 15.84
CA ARG A 247 -15.15 15.59 16.49
C ARG A 247 -15.00 15.87 17.96
N ASP A 248 -14.21 15.06 18.66
CA ASP A 248 -14.00 15.17 20.10
C ASP A 248 -13.17 16.40 20.48
N LEU A 249 -12.12 16.71 19.71
CA LEU A 249 -11.23 17.85 19.99
C LEU A 249 -11.82 19.21 19.57
N LEU A 250 -12.57 19.26 18.47
CA LEU A 250 -12.95 20.51 17.83
C LEU A 250 -14.47 20.69 17.67
N GLY A 251 -15.27 19.67 18.01
CA GLY A 251 -16.72 19.73 17.83
C GLY A 251 -17.17 19.86 16.38
N VAL A 252 -16.33 19.48 15.39
CA VAL A 252 -16.68 19.60 13.97
C VAL A 252 -17.85 18.69 13.59
N SER A 253 -18.60 19.05 12.56
CA SER A 253 -19.72 18.25 12.07
C SER A 253 -19.27 16.86 11.59
N VAL A 254 -20.16 15.88 11.62
CA VAL A 254 -19.92 14.51 11.11
C VAL A 254 -19.43 14.54 9.66
N THR A 255 -20.03 15.44 8.84
CA THR A 255 -19.65 15.61 7.43
C THR A 255 -18.23 16.14 7.29
N THR A 256 -17.86 17.17 8.07
CA THR A 256 -16.49 17.73 8.05
C THR A 256 -15.47 16.70 8.50
N ALA A 257 -15.76 16.00 9.58
CA ALA A 257 -14.90 14.94 10.11
C ALA A 257 -14.72 13.78 9.12
N GLY A 258 -15.80 13.33 8.49
CA GLY A 258 -15.74 12.27 7.47
C GLY A 258 -14.91 12.65 6.25
N ASN A 259 -14.96 13.93 5.85
CA ASN A 259 -14.17 14.44 4.73
C ASN A 259 -12.70 14.74 5.09
N ALA A 260 -12.32 14.70 6.36
CA ALA A 260 -10.96 15.01 6.79
C ALA A 260 -9.89 14.06 6.22
N ALA A 261 -10.27 12.85 5.85
CA ALA A 261 -9.36 11.90 5.19
C ALA A 261 -9.05 12.25 3.72
N ALA A 262 -9.86 13.07 3.06
CA ALA A 262 -9.68 13.40 1.64
C ALA A 262 -8.37 14.15 1.35
N PRO A 263 -7.97 15.22 2.06
CA PRO A 263 -6.67 15.86 1.86
C PRO A 263 -5.51 14.92 2.22
N PHE A 264 -5.65 14.06 3.21
CA PHE A 264 -4.64 13.07 3.57
C PHE A 264 -4.35 12.09 2.42
N GLN A 265 -5.38 11.57 1.78
CA GLN A 265 -5.22 10.63 0.67
C GLN A 265 -4.85 11.32 -0.65
N GLY A 266 -5.49 12.47 -0.94
CA GLY A 266 -5.25 13.19 -2.19
C GLY A 266 -3.84 13.76 -2.29
N LEU A 267 -3.34 14.38 -1.22
CA LEU A 267 -2.00 14.97 -1.19
C LEU A 267 -0.86 13.93 -1.11
N ALA A 268 -1.17 12.66 -0.83
CA ALA A 268 -0.21 11.57 -0.97
C ALA A 268 0.31 11.42 -2.40
N ILE A 269 -0.50 11.79 -3.39
CA ILE A 269 -0.08 11.83 -4.80
C ILE A 269 1.05 12.84 -4.97
N ALA A 270 0.90 14.04 -4.39
CA ALA A 270 1.94 15.07 -4.46
C ALA A 270 3.26 14.58 -3.83
N GLY A 271 3.22 13.99 -2.65
CA GLY A 271 4.42 13.43 -2.00
C GLY A 271 5.11 12.34 -2.82
N SER A 272 4.31 11.47 -3.44
CA SER A 272 4.82 10.40 -4.30
C SER A 272 5.54 10.92 -5.56
N VAL A 273 5.20 12.12 -6.02
CA VAL A 273 5.83 12.79 -7.17
C VAL A 273 7.00 13.68 -6.72
N LEU A 274 6.85 14.40 -5.61
CA LEU A 274 7.87 15.33 -5.11
C LEU A 274 9.19 14.63 -4.76
N VAL A 275 9.14 13.43 -4.16
CA VAL A 275 10.37 12.69 -3.81
C VAL A 275 11.20 12.34 -5.06
N PRO A 276 10.66 11.71 -6.12
CA PRO A 276 11.43 11.47 -7.34
C PRO A 276 11.96 12.75 -7.98
N LEU A 277 11.18 13.83 -7.99
CA LEU A 277 11.61 15.13 -8.54
C LEU A 277 12.76 15.71 -7.73
N ALA A 278 12.72 15.66 -6.39
CA ALA A 278 13.79 16.10 -5.53
C ALA A 278 15.09 15.30 -5.79
N LEU A 279 14.98 13.99 -5.94
CA LEU A 279 16.12 13.12 -6.28
C LEU A 279 16.69 13.44 -7.67
N ALA A 280 15.85 13.74 -8.65
CA ALA A 280 16.25 14.17 -9.98
C ALA A 280 16.98 15.54 -9.93
N ALA A 281 16.55 16.44 -9.05
CA ALA A 281 17.20 17.71 -8.74
C ALA A 281 18.45 17.56 -7.83
N ARG A 282 18.98 16.33 -7.69
CA ARG A 282 20.19 16.00 -6.90
C ARG A 282 20.05 16.18 -5.38
N VAL A 283 18.85 16.31 -4.85
CA VAL A 283 18.63 16.22 -3.41
C VAL A 283 19.02 14.80 -2.95
N PRO A 284 19.86 14.65 -1.91
CA PRO A 284 20.25 13.33 -1.44
C PRO A 284 19.03 12.62 -0.83
N MET A 285 18.96 11.28 -0.97
CA MET A 285 17.89 10.43 -0.41
C MET A 285 17.65 10.73 1.08
N ARG A 286 18.71 10.99 1.83
CA ARG A 286 18.62 11.37 3.24
C ARG A 286 17.90 12.70 3.46
N GLY A 287 18.09 13.68 2.58
CA GLY A 287 17.38 14.96 2.63
C GLY A 287 15.88 14.77 2.39
N ALA A 288 15.52 13.95 1.39
CA ALA A 288 14.13 13.61 1.14
C ALA A 288 13.49 12.89 2.35
N ALA A 289 14.20 11.93 2.95
CA ALA A 289 13.74 11.22 4.15
C ALA A 289 13.52 12.17 5.34
N VAL A 290 14.44 13.13 5.57
CA VAL A 290 14.30 14.16 6.64
C VAL A 290 13.04 14.98 6.42
N VAL A 291 12.83 15.51 5.22
CA VAL A 291 11.68 16.36 4.91
C VAL A 291 10.39 15.58 5.08
N MET A 292 10.30 14.37 4.50
CA MET A 292 9.10 13.55 4.62
C MET A 292 8.84 13.13 6.07
N GLY A 293 9.88 12.79 6.84
CA GLY A 293 9.76 12.47 8.26
C GLY A 293 9.23 13.65 9.09
N LEU A 294 9.75 14.87 8.87
CA LEU A 294 9.26 16.07 9.55
C LEU A 294 7.81 16.39 9.21
N LEU A 295 7.44 16.30 7.94
CA LEU A 295 6.05 16.48 7.51
C LEU A 295 5.12 15.43 8.13
N TRP A 296 5.59 14.19 8.34
CA TRP A 296 4.80 13.14 8.98
C TRP A 296 4.62 13.37 10.49
N VAL A 297 5.69 13.76 11.17
CA VAL A 297 5.68 14.10 12.61
C VAL A 297 4.80 15.32 12.89
N SER A 298 4.65 16.24 11.92
CA SER A 298 3.84 17.44 12.11
C SER A 298 2.37 17.15 12.45
N LEU A 299 1.82 15.99 12.04
CA LEU A 299 0.42 15.65 12.33
C LEU A 299 0.18 15.41 13.83
N PRO A 300 0.82 14.43 14.49
CA PRO A 300 0.57 14.22 15.92
C PRO A 300 1.02 15.42 16.76
N VAL A 301 2.12 16.07 16.43
CA VAL A 301 2.61 17.27 17.15
C VAL A 301 1.65 18.45 16.94
N GLY A 302 1.21 18.68 15.73
CA GLY A 302 0.29 19.77 15.41
C GLY A 302 -1.09 19.60 16.05
N LEU A 303 -1.62 18.37 16.08
CA LEU A 303 -2.88 18.09 16.76
C LEU A 303 -2.77 18.19 18.30
N LEU A 304 -1.59 17.94 18.88
CA LEU A 304 -1.33 18.16 20.31
C LEU A 304 -1.24 19.63 20.68
N LEU A 305 -0.59 20.45 19.84
CA LEU A 305 -0.25 21.84 20.18
C LEU A 305 -1.27 22.86 19.64
N ALA A 306 -1.82 22.61 18.46
CA ALA A 306 -2.68 23.54 17.74
C ALA A 306 -3.72 22.78 16.88
N PRO A 307 -4.66 22.05 17.49
CA PRO A 307 -5.64 21.21 16.80
C PRO A 307 -6.55 22.00 15.84
N GLN A 308 -6.74 23.30 16.06
CA GLN A 308 -7.54 24.19 15.18
C GLN A 308 -6.97 24.27 13.76
N TRP A 309 -5.65 24.00 13.56
CA TRP A 309 -5.00 23.95 12.26
C TRP A 309 -4.96 22.54 11.66
N TRP A 310 -5.86 21.66 12.06
CA TRP A 310 -5.90 20.25 11.66
C TRP A 310 -5.77 20.03 10.14
N LEU A 311 -6.38 20.89 9.33
CA LEU A 311 -6.32 20.78 7.87
C LEU A 311 -4.88 20.93 7.34
N VAL A 312 -4.09 21.82 7.94
CA VAL A 312 -2.66 21.98 7.61
C VAL A 312 -1.89 20.71 7.97
N TRP A 313 -2.08 20.22 9.20
CA TRP A 313 -1.35 19.04 9.68
C TRP A 313 -1.71 17.78 8.89
N VAL A 314 -2.99 17.59 8.60
CA VAL A 314 -3.47 16.48 7.77
C VAL A 314 -2.95 16.56 6.34
N SER A 315 -2.87 17.79 5.78
CA SER A 315 -2.34 18.01 4.42
C SER A 315 -0.85 17.72 4.33
N LEU A 316 -0.05 18.21 5.28
CA LEU A 316 1.39 17.93 5.35
C LEU A 316 1.67 16.45 5.53
N ALA A 317 0.93 15.79 6.42
CA ALA A 317 1.03 14.35 6.61
C ALA A 317 0.59 13.56 5.37
N GLY A 318 -0.41 14.06 4.62
CA GLY A 318 -0.81 13.48 3.33
C GLY A 318 0.35 13.45 2.35
N ILE A 319 1.05 14.57 2.16
CA ILE A 319 2.26 14.63 1.34
C ILE A 319 3.31 13.64 1.84
N ALA A 320 3.57 13.62 3.14
CA ALA A 320 4.54 12.72 3.73
C ALA A 320 4.19 11.24 3.54
N GLN A 321 2.91 10.88 3.60
CA GLN A 321 2.41 9.52 3.43
C GLN A 321 2.84 8.92 2.09
N GLY A 322 2.63 9.64 1.00
CA GLY A 322 3.07 9.20 -0.32
C GLY A 322 4.59 9.21 -0.47
N GLY A 323 5.25 10.26 0.06
CA GLY A 323 6.70 10.44 -0.04
C GLY A 323 7.49 9.37 0.73
N ASN A 324 7.14 9.07 1.96
CA ASN A 324 7.79 8.03 2.77
C ASN A 324 7.70 6.65 2.12
N PHE A 325 6.54 6.30 1.52
CA PHE A 325 6.41 5.06 0.77
C PHE A 325 7.45 4.96 -0.36
N VAL A 326 7.64 6.06 -1.11
CA VAL A 326 8.65 6.13 -2.19
C VAL A 326 10.07 6.01 -1.61
N VAL A 327 10.38 6.70 -0.52
CA VAL A 327 11.68 6.62 0.15
C VAL A 327 11.98 5.18 0.56
N ILE A 328 11.08 4.53 1.31
CA ILE A 328 11.27 3.16 1.81
C ILE A 328 11.57 2.19 0.67
N PHE A 329 10.70 2.11 -0.35
CA PHE A 329 10.87 1.13 -1.42
C PHE A 329 12.01 1.46 -2.38
N THR A 330 12.36 2.74 -2.55
CA THR A 330 13.58 3.11 -3.28
C THR A 330 14.83 2.66 -2.54
N VAL A 331 14.87 2.83 -1.21
CA VAL A 331 15.99 2.33 -0.39
C VAL A 331 16.05 0.80 -0.40
N VAL A 332 14.91 0.09 -0.33
CA VAL A 332 14.89 -1.38 -0.48
C VAL A 332 15.57 -1.78 -1.80
N ALA A 333 15.18 -1.15 -2.92
CA ALA A 333 15.75 -1.47 -4.23
C ALA A 333 17.26 -1.18 -4.30
N GLN A 334 17.73 -0.11 -3.67
CA GLN A 334 19.16 0.25 -3.63
C GLN A 334 20.01 -0.65 -2.73
N GLN A 335 19.41 -1.26 -1.72
CA GLN A 335 20.10 -2.11 -0.74
C GLN A 335 20.14 -3.60 -1.14
N CYS A 336 19.39 -3.98 -2.15
CA CYS A 336 19.34 -5.35 -2.67
C CYS A 336 20.13 -5.46 -3.96
N ARG A 337 20.85 -6.59 -4.14
CA ARG A 337 21.70 -6.84 -5.31
C ARG A 337 21.03 -7.73 -6.37
N THR A 338 20.10 -8.56 -5.94
CA THR A 338 19.43 -9.54 -6.80
C THR A 338 17.92 -9.44 -6.66
N VAL A 339 17.21 -9.93 -7.69
CA VAL A 339 15.74 -10.00 -7.68
C VAL A 339 15.24 -10.88 -6.53
N ALA A 340 15.94 -11.99 -6.25
CA ALA A 340 15.60 -12.88 -5.14
C ALA A 340 15.69 -12.17 -3.79
N GLN A 341 16.78 -11.42 -3.58
CA GLN A 341 16.98 -10.63 -2.36
C GLN A 341 15.93 -9.53 -2.23
N THR A 342 15.64 -8.77 -3.31
CA THR A 342 14.62 -7.73 -3.30
C THR A 342 13.25 -8.30 -2.93
N ARG A 343 12.85 -9.40 -3.57
CA ARG A 343 11.56 -10.07 -3.35
C ARG A 343 11.38 -10.49 -1.89
N ARG A 344 12.39 -11.16 -1.30
CA ARG A 344 12.33 -11.60 0.11
C ARG A 344 12.41 -10.44 1.08
N THR A 345 13.21 -9.39 0.77
CA THR A 345 13.29 -8.20 1.61
C THR A 345 11.96 -7.46 1.61
N VAL A 346 11.33 -7.24 0.45
CA VAL A 346 10.00 -6.62 0.35
C VAL A 346 8.97 -7.43 1.14
N ALA A 347 8.95 -8.75 0.96
CA ALA A 347 8.02 -9.62 1.66
C ALA A 347 8.25 -9.59 3.18
N ALA A 348 9.49 -9.63 3.67
CA ALA A 348 9.80 -9.53 5.09
C ALA A 348 9.35 -8.17 5.68
N VAL A 349 9.71 -7.08 5.01
CA VAL A 349 9.34 -5.71 5.43
C VAL A 349 7.83 -5.57 5.51
N GLN A 350 7.09 -6.07 4.53
CA GLN A 350 5.63 -5.98 4.52
C GLN A 350 4.99 -6.94 5.54
N THR A 351 5.46 -8.19 5.66
CA THR A 351 4.94 -9.15 6.64
C THR A 351 4.97 -8.57 8.05
N PHE A 352 6.15 -8.21 8.52
CA PHE A 352 6.31 -7.72 9.89
C PHE A 352 5.76 -6.30 10.05
N GLY A 353 5.89 -5.46 9.02
CA GLY A 353 5.37 -4.09 9.06
C GLY A 353 3.84 -4.05 9.10
N TYR A 354 3.15 -4.84 8.29
CA TYR A 354 1.69 -4.90 8.33
C TYR A 354 1.17 -5.66 9.56
N ALA A 355 1.92 -6.61 10.12
CA ALA A 355 1.56 -7.25 11.39
C ALA A 355 1.44 -6.21 12.51
N VAL A 356 2.43 -5.31 12.60
CA VAL A 356 2.39 -4.18 13.54
C VAL A 356 1.27 -3.20 13.19
N ALA A 357 1.12 -2.86 11.92
CA ALA A 357 0.13 -1.89 11.44
C ALA A 357 -1.32 -2.34 11.68
N ALA A 358 -1.60 -3.63 11.59
CA ALA A 358 -2.93 -4.19 11.83
C ALA A 358 -3.41 -3.99 13.28
N SER A 359 -2.49 -3.83 14.24
CA SER A 359 -2.83 -3.53 15.63
C SER A 359 -3.16 -2.05 15.87
N ALA A 360 -2.84 -1.14 14.94
CA ALA A 360 -2.92 0.30 15.17
C ALA A 360 -4.32 0.78 15.59
N PRO A 361 -5.43 0.42 14.91
CA PRO A 361 -6.74 0.89 15.33
C PRO A 361 -7.11 0.42 16.75
N ALA A 362 -6.80 -0.84 17.09
CA ALA A 362 -7.09 -1.41 18.40
C ALA A 362 -6.24 -0.77 19.49
N VAL A 363 -4.94 -0.57 19.24
CA VAL A 363 -4.02 0.07 20.19
C VAL A 363 -4.42 1.50 20.47
N ILE A 364 -4.70 2.29 19.43
CA ILE A 364 -5.12 3.69 19.58
C ILE A 364 -6.45 3.78 20.31
N GLY A 365 -7.44 2.95 19.96
CA GLY A 365 -8.73 2.91 20.67
C GLY A 365 -8.62 2.51 22.12
N ALA A 366 -7.84 1.48 22.44
CA ALA A 366 -7.61 1.04 23.82
C ALA A 366 -6.88 2.11 24.65
N VAL A 367 -5.87 2.78 24.08
CA VAL A 367 -5.16 3.87 24.76
C VAL A 367 -6.08 5.06 24.98
N HIS A 368 -6.91 5.43 24.00
CA HIS A 368 -7.90 6.50 24.14
C HIS A 368 -8.91 6.16 25.24
N ALA A 369 -9.49 4.97 25.24
CA ALA A 369 -10.44 4.54 26.26
C ALA A 369 -9.84 4.51 27.66
N ALA A 370 -8.61 4.02 27.80
CA ALA A 370 -7.94 3.93 29.11
C ALA A 370 -7.48 5.28 29.66
N SER A 371 -7.11 6.23 28.80
CA SER A 371 -6.63 7.56 29.20
C SER A 371 -7.71 8.61 29.31
N GLY A 372 -8.92 8.34 28.80
CA GLY A 372 -10.04 9.28 28.78
C GLY A 372 -9.83 10.48 27.85
N GLY A 373 -8.88 10.42 26.92
CA GLY A 373 -8.60 11.52 26.00
C GLY A 373 -7.61 11.16 24.89
N TRP A 374 -7.44 12.09 23.94
CA TRP A 374 -6.63 11.86 22.73
C TRP A 374 -5.12 12.06 22.92
N THR A 375 -4.69 12.72 24.02
CA THR A 375 -3.27 13.06 24.23
C THR A 375 -2.37 11.81 24.21
N ALA A 376 -2.72 10.78 24.96
CA ALA A 376 -1.93 9.55 25.03
C ALA A 376 -1.92 8.82 23.67
N ALA A 377 -3.04 8.76 22.97
CA ALA A 377 -3.16 8.18 21.65
C ALA A 377 -2.29 8.93 20.61
N LEU A 378 -2.28 10.26 20.65
CA LEU A 378 -1.42 11.10 19.80
C LEU A 378 0.08 10.91 20.13
N LEU A 379 0.45 10.68 21.39
CA LEU A 379 1.83 10.36 21.76
C LEU A 379 2.27 8.99 21.24
N VAL A 380 1.38 7.98 21.22
CA VAL A 380 1.67 6.68 20.57
C VAL A 380 1.87 6.87 19.07
N MET A 381 1.03 7.68 18.41
CA MET A 381 1.20 8.03 17.01
C MET A 381 2.52 8.76 16.75
N LEU A 382 2.88 9.71 17.62
CA LEU A 382 4.17 10.40 17.57
C LEU A 382 5.34 9.42 17.66
N GLY A 383 5.28 8.47 18.60
CA GLY A 383 6.29 7.42 18.73
C GLY A 383 6.48 6.62 17.43
N SER A 384 5.37 6.26 16.76
CA SER A 384 5.43 5.53 15.48
C SER A 384 6.02 6.36 14.33
N THR A 385 5.69 7.67 14.27
CA THR A 385 6.24 8.58 13.24
C THR A 385 7.73 8.86 13.48
N LEU A 386 8.18 8.97 14.73
CA LEU A 386 9.60 9.11 15.08
C LEU A 386 10.36 7.82 14.78
N ALA A 387 9.78 6.64 15.02
CA ALA A 387 10.38 5.36 14.66
C ALA A 387 10.60 5.25 13.15
N LEU A 388 9.61 5.64 12.33
CA LEU A 388 9.77 5.76 10.88
C LEU A 388 10.95 6.68 10.53
N GLY A 389 10.93 7.94 10.96
CA GLY A 389 11.93 8.94 10.59
C GLY A 389 13.34 8.52 11.00
N THR A 390 13.53 8.01 12.22
CA THR A 390 14.83 7.51 12.68
C THR A 390 15.32 6.31 11.88
N ALA A 391 14.43 5.38 11.56
CA ALA A 391 14.78 4.20 10.76
C ALA A 391 15.15 4.58 9.32
N GLU A 392 14.45 5.51 8.69
CA GLU A 392 14.81 6.03 7.35
C GLU A 392 16.16 6.73 7.37
N LEU A 393 16.44 7.53 8.40
CA LEU A 393 17.74 8.18 8.56
C LEU A 393 18.89 7.18 8.73
N VAL A 394 18.66 6.09 9.43
CA VAL A 394 19.64 5.00 9.58
C VAL A 394 19.81 4.24 8.25
N ALA A 395 18.72 3.91 7.56
CA ALA A 395 18.76 3.20 6.29
C ALA A 395 19.50 3.99 5.20
N THR A 396 19.32 5.32 5.18
CA THR A 396 19.93 6.21 4.19
C THR A 396 21.38 6.62 4.52
N ARG A 397 21.87 6.39 5.74
CA ARG A 397 23.30 6.57 6.11
C ARG A 397 24.21 5.53 5.49
N ARG A 398 23.72 4.31 5.24
CA ARG A 398 24.51 3.24 4.63
C ARG A 398 24.64 3.55 3.14
N ARG A 399 25.84 3.96 2.71
CA ARG A 399 26.15 4.11 1.28
C ARG A 399 25.81 2.80 0.58
N PRO A 400 25.09 2.83 -0.57
CA PRO A 400 24.97 1.64 -1.39
C PRO A 400 26.42 1.19 -1.70
N ARG A 401 26.76 -0.05 -1.37
CA ARG A 401 28.05 -0.62 -1.76
C ARG A 401 28.06 -0.60 -3.29
N ARG A 402 28.87 0.26 -3.86
CA ARG A 402 29.12 0.26 -5.31
C ARG A 402 29.56 -1.14 -5.74
N PRO A 403 29.16 -1.58 -6.94
CA PRO A 403 29.51 -2.90 -7.49
C PRO A 403 31.01 -3.11 -7.54
#